data_cd30307e695bfed6769cbe8b86f9c22a
#
_entry.id   cd30307e695bfed6769cbe8b86f9c22a
#
_cell.length_a   1.000
_cell.length_b   1.000
_cell.length_c   1.000
_cell.angle_alpha   90.00
_cell.angle_beta   90.00
_cell.angle_gamma   90.00
#
_symmetry.space_group_name_H-M   'P 1'
#
loop_
_entity.id
_entity.type
_entity.pdbx_description
1 polymer ?
#
loop_
_entity_poly.entity_id
_entity_poly.type
_entity_poly.pdbx_seq_one_letter_code
_entity_poly.pdbx_strand_id
1 'polypeptide(L)'
;MKDCCNHKKTAKKCIRKKDNKTFKLPRRFSKKRCLKGIKGFTMRSSCAPFKDCKKGGGKTRKNTNSRKRAIVILHKNKNKITGTIKFSQKNRKSPVLVNYYIKGLSDGKHGFHVHQLGNLGNKCLKSKGHFNPNNKEHGKRMTHDRHAGDLGNIKSKNKVSKGRFYDKHITLFNHKNNII
;
A
#
# COMPACT_ATOMS: atom_id res chain seq x y z
N MET A 1 -1.53 8.23 42.62
CA MET A 1 -2.41 7.17 42.07
C MET A 1 -2.43 7.27 40.56
N LYS A 2 -2.41 6.17 39.79
CA LYS A 2 -2.36 6.24 38.34
C LYS A 2 -3.77 6.35 37.72
N ASP A 3 -3.84 6.99 36.55
CA ASP A 3 -5.04 7.10 35.73
C ASP A 3 -5.64 5.71 35.41
N CYS A 4 -6.96 5.58 35.51
CA CYS A 4 -7.66 4.34 35.20
C CYS A 4 -7.43 3.85 33.77
N CYS A 5 -7.08 4.76 32.85
CA CYS A 5 -6.75 4.38 31.48
C CYS A 5 -5.35 3.76 31.32
N ASN A 6 -4.44 4.04 32.28
CA ASN A 6 -3.01 3.65 32.19
C ASN A 6 -2.50 2.96 33.48
N HIS A 7 -3.36 2.27 34.23
CA HIS A 7 -2.95 1.57 35.43
C HIS A 7 -2.20 0.26 35.14
N LYS A 8 -1.31 -0.13 36.05
CA LYS A 8 -0.65 -1.44 36.00
C LYS A 8 -1.61 -2.54 36.41
N LYS A 9 -1.43 -3.75 35.94
CA LYS A 9 -2.29 -4.92 36.29
C LYS A 9 -2.33 -5.20 37.81
N THR A 10 -1.30 -4.86 38.53
CA THR A 10 -1.14 -5.02 39.99
C THR A 10 -1.78 -3.87 40.80
N ALA A 11 -2.28 -2.84 40.18
CA ALA A 11 -2.84 -1.69 40.88
C ALA A 11 -4.16 -2.06 41.58
N LYS A 12 -4.26 -1.74 42.91
CA LYS A 12 -5.48 -1.96 43.69
C LYS A 12 -6.49 -0.83 43.56
N LYS A 13 -6.08 0.35 43.09
CA LYS A 13 -6.94 1.55 42.89
C LYS A 13 -6.45 2.35 41.69
N CYS A 14 -7.36 3.10 41.04
CA CYS A 14 -7.05 4.07 39.98
C CYS A 14 -7.95 5.31 40.10
N ILE A 15 -7.52 6.44 39.50
CA ILE A 15 -8.28 7.70 39.44
C ILE A 15 -8.75 7.92 37.99
N ARG A 16 -10.01 8.29 37.82
CA ARG A 16 -10.53 8.76 36.54
C ARG A 16 -10.28 10.27 36.45
N LYS A 17 -9.47 10.68 35.47
CA LYS A 17 -8.99 12.08 35.36
C LYS A 17 -10.10 13.11 35.15
N LYS A 18 -11.22 12.73 34.52
CA LYS A 18 -12.29 13.67 34.17
C LYS A 18 -12.99 14.27 35.39
N ASP A 19 -13.16 13.49 36.45
CA ASP A 19 -13.94 13.89 37.64
C ASP A 19 -13.25 13.52 38.95
N ASN A 20 -11.97 13.19 38.90
CA ASN A 20 -11.10 12.79 40.01
C ASN A 20 -11.64 11.66 40.88
N LYS A 21 -12.62 10.88 40.39
CA LYS A 21 -13.18 9.74 41.13
C LYS A 21 -12.21 8.58 41.21
N THR A 22 -12.07 8.03 42.40
CA THR A 22 -11.25 6.85 42.68
C THR A 22 -12.06 5.57 42.55
N PHE A 23 -11.48 4.54 41.98
CA PHE A 23 -12.11 3.23 41.80
C PHE A 23 -11.20 2.12 42.31
N LYS A 24 -11.79 1.13 43.02
CA LYS A 24 -11.10 -0.11 43.39
C LYS A 24 -10.88 -1.01 42.18
N LEU A 25 -9.76 -1.72 42.15
CA LEU A 25 -9.39 -2.70 41.12
C LEU A 25 -9.08 -4.05 41.80
N PRO A 26 -9.19 -5.18 41.11
CA PRO A 26 -9.69 -5.31 39.76
C PRO A 26 -11.19 -5.10 39.64
N ARG A 27 -11.65 -4.73 38.46
CA ARG A 27 -13.10 -4.65 38.15
C ARG A 27 -13.58 -5.96 37.55
N ARG A 28 -14.90 -6.27 37.69
CA ARG A 28 -15.52 -7.47 37.13
C ARG A 28 -15.28 -7.61 35.61
N PHE A 29 -15.28 -6.48 34.89
CA PHE A 29 -14.95 -6.47 33.47
C PHE A 29 -13.63 -5.72 33.23
N SER A 30 -12.76 -6.31 32.39
CA SER A 30 -11.50 -5.68 32.02
C SER A 30 -11.71 -4.40 31.19
N LYS A 31 -10.73 -3.48 31.23
CA LYS A 31 -10.73 -2.30 30.36
C LYS A 31 -10.97 -2.65 28.89
N LYS A 32 -10.30 -3.69 28.37
CA LYS A 32 -10.45 -4.17 26.98
C LYS A 32 -11.89 -4.56 26.67
N ARG A 33 -12.61 -5.21 27.59
CA ARG A 33 -13.99 -5.61 27.42
C ARG A 33 -14.94 -4.40 27.47
N CYS A 34 -14.70 -3.46 28.38
CA CYS A 34 -15.47 -2.23 28.52
C CYS A 34 -15.39 -1.35 27.27
N LEU A 35 -14.24 -1.28 26.63
CA LEU A 35 -14.05 -0.48 25.42
C LEU A 35 -14.67 -1.08 24.15
N LYS A 36 -15.05 -2.36 24.17
CA LYS A 36 -15.77 -3.02 23.05
C LYS A 36 -17.27 -2.69 23.01
N GLY A 37 -17.81 -2.18 24.09
CA GLY A 37 -19.22 -1.83 24.20
C GLY A 37 -19.81 -2.30 25.54
N ILE A 38 -20.67 -1.48 26.11
CA ILE A 38 -21.30 -1.71 27.42
C ILE A 38 -22.70 -2.23 27.21
N LYS A 39 -23.01 -3.41 27.77
CA LYS A 39 -24.35 -4.02 27.75
C LYS A 39 -24.84 -4.24 29.18
N GLY A 40 -26.01 -3.70 29.50
CA GLY A 40 -26.66 -3.87 30.78
C GLY A 40 -26.08 -3.08 31.95
N PHE A 41 -26.85 -3.04 33.07
CA PHE A 41 -26.51 -2.24 34.26
C PHE A 41 -25.23 -2.64 34.97
N THR A 42 -25.05 -3.94 35.20
CA THR A 42 -23.84 -4.48 35.89
C THR A 42 -22.56 -4.12 35.15
N MET A 43 -22.59 -4.15 33.82
CA MET A 43 -21.43 -3.79 33.00
C MET A 43 -21.15 -2.29 33.05
N ARG A 44 -22.20 -1.43 33.06
CA ARG A 44 -22.04 0.04 33.21
C ARG A 44 -21.31 0.38 34.49
N SER A 45 -21.75 -0.18 35.65
CA SER A 45 -21.12 0.03 36.94
C SER A 45 -19.65 -0.42 36.97
N SER A 46 -19.37 -1.62 36.47
CA SER A 46 -17.99 -2.16 36.43
C SER A 46 -17.07 -1.40 35.48
N CYS A 47 -17.59 -0.87 34.37
CA CYS A 47 -16.85 -0.11 33.36
C CYS A 47 -16.74 1.39 33.65
N ALA A 48 -17.35 1.89 34.72
CA ALA A 48 -17.32 3.31 35.10
C ALA A 48 -15.91 3.92 35.13
N PRO A 49 -14.87 3.24 35.65
CA PRO A 49 -13.50 3.75 35.61
C PRO A 49 -12.95 4.02 34.21
N PHE A 50 -13.43 3.28 33.22
CA PHE A 50 -12.89 3.26 31.86
C PHE A 50 -13.78 4.03 30.86
N LYS A 51 -14.82 4.71 31.33
CA LYS A 51 -15.80 5.40 30.50
C LYS A 51 -15.18 6.42 29.54
N ASP A 52 -14.19 7.16 30.05
CA ASP A 52 -13.53 8.22 29.30
C ASP A 52 -12.17 7.77 28.71
N CYS A 53 -11.83 6.50 28.87
CA CYS A 53 -10.65 5.96 28.18
C CYS A 53 -10.96 5.92 26.68
N LYS A 54 -10.15 6.59 25.88
CA LYS A 54 -10.19 6.41 24.42
C LYS A 54 -10.13 4.91 24.16
N LYS A 55 -11.04 4.38 23.35
CA LYS A 55 -10.90 3.06 22.76
C LYS A 55 -9.47 3.02 22.30
N GLY A 56 -8.63 2.22 22.97
CA GLY A 56 -7.22 2.24 22.69
C GLY A 56 -7.10 2.20 21.20
N GLY A 57 -6.66 3.30 20.62
CA GLY A 57 -6.14 3.28 19.31
C GLY A 57 -5.00 2.29 19.44
N GLY A 58 -5.34 1.00 19.38
CA GLY A 58 -4.36 0.05 18.95
C GLY A 58 -3.83 0.77 17.75
N LYS A 59 -2.54 1.20 17.77
CA LYS A 59 -1.86 1.45 16.53
C LYS A 59 -2.30 0.27 15.69
N THR A 60 -3.34 0.47 14.86
CA THR A 60 -3.59 -0.45 13.78
C THR A 60 -2.21 -0.46 13.20
N ARG A 61 -1.45 -1.53 13.45
CA ARG A 61 -0.27 -1.83 12.67
C ARG A 61 -0.87 -1.68 11.29
N LYS A 62 -0.67 -0.48 10.70
CA LYS A 62 -0.97 -0.25 9.29
C LYS A 62 -0.26 -1.43 8.70
N ASN A 63 -1.03 -2.38 8.20
CA ASN A 63 -0.48 -3.65 7.76
C ASN A 63 0.45 -3.27 6.61
N THR A 64 1.70 -2.91 6.96
CA THR A 64 2.76 -2.49 6.05
C THR A 64 3.13 -3.65 5.12
N ASN A 65 2.53 -4.81 5.37
CA ASN A 65 2.58 -6.03 4.60
C ASN A 65 1.40 -6.23 3.65
N SER A 66 0.49 -5.26 3.49
CA SER A 66 -0.56 -5.39 2.47
C SER A 66 0.09 -5.34 1.09
N ARG A 67 0.13 -6.50 0.42
CA ARG A 67 0.57 -6.60 -0.98
C ARG A 67 -0.22 -5.62 -1.83
N LYS A 68 0.47 -4.72 -2.52
CA LYS A 68 -0.11 -3.84 -3.52
C LYS A 68 -0.12 -4.50 -4.90
N ARG A 69 -1.13 -4.19 -5.69
CA ARG A 69 -1.28 -4.68 -7.07
C ARG A 69 -1.82 -3.57 -7.94
N ALA A 70 -1.37 -3.55 -9.18
CA ALA A 70 -1.93 -2.71 -10.25
C ALA A 70 -2.02 -3.53 -11.54
N ILE A 71 -2.92 -3.17 -12.42
CA ILE A 71 -3.10 -3.83 -13.71
C ILE A 71 -3.29 -2.77 -14.79
N VAL A 72 -2.64 -3.01 -15.93
CA VAL A 72 -2.89 -2.28 -17.18
C VAL A 72 -3.51 -3.26 -18.16
N ILE A 73 -4.62 -2.86 -18.77
CA ILE A 73 -5.32 -3.62 -19.80
C ILE A 73 -5.11 -2.90 -21.13
N LEU A 74 -4.50 -3.59 -22.09
CA LEU A 74 -4.37 -3.11 -23.46
C LEU A 74 -5.62 -3.56 -24.24
N HIS A 75 -6.49 -2.60 -24.51
CA HIS A 75 -7.66 -2.83 -25.37
C HIS A 75 -7.23 -2.85 -26.84
N LYS A 76 -7.92 -3.66 -27.63
CA LYS A 76 -7.68 -3.77 -29.06
C LYS A 76 -7.69 -2.39 -29.72
N ASN A 77 -6.58 -2.01 -30.29
CA ASN A 77 -6.39 -0.78 -31.06
C ASN A 77 -6.36 -1.08 -32.57
N LYS A 78 -6.11 -0.06 -33.40
CA LYS A 78 -5.98 -0.21 -34.87
C LYS A 78 -4.93 -1.27 -35.25
N ASN A 79 -3.87 -1.44 -34.44
CA ASN A 79 -2.81 -2.44 -34.68
C ASN A 79 -3.16 -3.81 -34.10
N LYS A 80 -4.39 -4.04 -33.65
CA LYS A 80 -4.86 -5.29 -33.05
C LYS A 80 -4.06 -5.76 -31.80
N ILE A 81 -3.34 -4.84 -31.16
CA ILE A 81 -2.56 -5.14 -29.93
C ILE A 81 -3.53 -5.26 -28.76
N THR A 82 -3.41 -6.35 -28.00
CA THR A 82 -4.16 -6.62 -26.78
C THR A 82 -3.26 -7.22 -25.72
N GLY A 83 -3.65 -7.11 -24.46
CA GLY A 83 -2.86 -7.77 -23.42
C GLY A 83 -3.09 -7.22 -22.02
N THR A 84 -2.32 -7.73 -21.09
CA THR A 84 -2.34 -7.29 -19.69
C THR A 84 -0.94 -7.16 -19.15
N ILE A 85 -0.70 -6.11 -18.37
CA ILE A 85 0.50 -5.96 -17.56
C ILE A 85 0.05 -5.90 -16.09
N LYS A 86 0.58 -6.78 -15.25
CA LYS A 86 0.27 -6.89 -13.83
C LYS A 86 1.49 -6.53 -13.01
N PHE A 87 1.32 -5.57 -12.11
CA PHE A 87 2.33 -5.17 -11.14
C PHE A 87 1.93 -5.70 -9.77
N SER A 88 2.88 -6.23 -9.01
CA SER A 88 2.64 -6.62 -7.62
C SER A 88 3.87 -6.34 -6.76
N GLN A 89 3.64 -5.81 -5.56
CA GLN A 89 4.69 -5.51 -4.59
C GLN A 89 4.27 -6.01 -3.22
N LYS A 90 5.10 -6.85 -2.60
CA LYS A 90 4.78 -7.48 -1.31
C LYS A 90 4.72 -6.46 -0.17
N ASN A 91 5.67 -5.55 -0.13
CA ASN A 91 5.78 -4.47 0.85
C ASN A 91 6.66 -3.35 0.28
N ARG A 92 6.82 -2.24 1.02
CA ARG A 92 7.61 -1.07 0.57
C ARG A 92 9.08 -1.37 0.24
N LYS A 93 9.67 -2.38 0.88
CA LYS A 93 11.09 -2.76 0.70
C LYS A 93 11.29 -3.80 -0.41
N SER A 94 10.22 -4.46 -0.85
CA SER A 94 10.30 -5.47 -1.90
C SER A 94 10.34 -4.82 -3.28
N PRO A 95 11.03 -5.42 -4.26
CA PRO A 95 10.91 -4.99 -5.65
C PRO A 95 9.49 -5.22 -6.17
N VAL A 96 9.12 -4.49 -7.22
CA VAL A 96 7.88 -4.71 -7.95
C VAL A 96 8.07 -5.86 -8.91
N LEU A 97 7.22 -6.88 -8.81
CA LEU A 97 7.11 -7.92 -9.82
C LEU A 97 6.21 -7.42 -10.94
N VAL A 98 6.75 -7.39 -12.15
CA VAL A 98 6.03 -7.07 -13.38
C VAL A 98 5.81 -8.36 -14.17
N ASN A 99 4.54 -8.70 -14.47
CA ASN A 99 4.17 -9.79 -15.35
C ASN A 99 3.42 -9.21 -16.54
N TYR A 100 3.75 -9.63 -17.74
CA TYR A 100 3.08 -9.17 -18.94
C TYR A 100 2.73 -10.32 -19.89
N TYR A 101 1.61 -10.12 -20.60
CA TYR A 101 1.17 -10.97 -21.69
C TYR A 101 0.50 -10.07 -22.73
N ILE A 102 1.14 -9.93 -23.89
CA ILE A 102 0.74 -9.01 -24.95
C ILE A 102 0.69 -9.76 -26.27
N LYS A 103 -0.37 -9.57 -27.02
CA LYS A 103 -0.58 -10.14 -28.36
C LYS A 103 -0.63 -9.03 -29.40
N GLY A 104 -0.24 -9.34 -30.62
CA GLY A 104 -0.33 -8.44 -31.78
C GLY A 104 0.89 -7.55 -31.99
N LEU A 105 1.93 -7.64 -31.15
CA LEU A 105 3.21 -6.99 -31.42
C LEU A 105 3.95 -7.69 -32.57
N SER A 106 4.61 -6.91 -33.44
CA SER A 106 5.54 -7.46 -34.43
C SER A 106 6.66 -8.25 -33.74
N ASP A 107 7.26 -9.18 -34.45
CA ASP A 107 8.40 -9.91 -33.89
C ASP A 107 9.62 -8.98 -33.69
N GLY A 108 10.35 -9.19 -32.62
CA GLY A 108 11.49 -8.36 -32.27
C GLY A 108 11.44 -7.78 -30.87
N LYS A 109 12.22 -6.72 -30.64
CA LYS A 109 12.32 -5.99 -29.36
C LYS A 109 11.40 -4.77 -29.37
N HIS A 110 10.66 -4.54 -28.28
CA HIS A 110 9.80 -3.40 -28.10
C HIS A 110 10.15 -2.68 -26.79
N GLY A 111 10.27 -1.35 -26.86
CA GLY A 111 10.45 -0.53 -25.65
C GLY A 111 9.28 -0.71 -24.68
N PHE A 112 9.61 -0.81 -23.41
CA PHE A 112 8.63 -1.02 -22.35
C PHE A 112 8.90 -0.05 -21.20
N HIS A 113 8.04 0.96 -21.07
CA HIS A 113 8.30 2.10 -20.20
C HIS A 113 7.04 2.53 -19.45
N VAL A 114 7.24 3.18 -18.31
CA VAL A 114 6.20 3.96 -17.62
C VAL A 114 6.40 5.42 -17.99
N HIS A 115 5.36 6.09 -18.46
CA HIS A 115 5.36 7.52 -18.77
C HIS A 115 4.97 8.37 -17.56
N GLN A 116 5.24 9.68 -17.64
CA GLN A 116 4.93 10.64 -16.58
C GLN A 116 3.44 10.78 -16.33
N LEU A 117 2.63 10.73 -17.39
CA LEU A 117 1.19 10.92 -17.32
C LEU A 117 0.44 9.77 -17.98
N GLY A 118 -0.70 9.39 -17.40
CA GLY A 118 -1.63 8.40 -17.97
C GLY A 118 -2.49 8.94 -19.11
N ASN A 119 -2.09 10.03 -19.78
CA ASN A 119 -2.85 10.68 -20.83
C ASN A 119 -2.46 10.14 -22.20
N LEU A 120 -3.37 9.38 -22.83
CA LEU A 120 -3.16 8.73 -24.13
C LEU A 120 -3.56 9.62 -25.32
N GLY A 121 -3.97 10.87 -25.11
CA GLY A 121 -4.35 11.80 -26.16
C GLY A 121 -3.22 12.11 -27.13
N ASN A 122 -3.61 12.52 -28.35
CA ASN A 122 -2.68 12.88 -29.43
C ASN A 122 -1.63 11.80 -29.70
N LYS A 123 -2.08 10.55 -29.95
CA LYS A 123 -1.20 9.38 -30.21
C LYS A 123 -0.16 9.17 -29.09
N CYS A 124 -0.57 9.34 -27.84
CA CYS A 124 0.24 9.22 -26.64
C CYS A 124 1.27 10.35 -26.40
N LEU A 125 1.34 11.39 -27.23
CA LEU A 125 2.24 12.54 -26.99
C LEU A 125 1.92 13.26 -25.68
N LYS A 126 0.66 13.25 -25.25
CA LYS A 126 0.24 13.85 -23.97
C LYS A 126 0.68 13.03 -22.74
N SER A 127 1.24 11.85 -22.90
CA SER A 127 1.83 11.07 -21.79
C SER A 127 3.17 11.61 -21.33
N LYS A 128 3.75 12.56 -22.06
CA LYS A 128 5.07 13.15 -21.85
C LYS A 128 6.20 12.11 -21.92
N GLY A 129 7.38 12.45 -21.37
CA GLY A 129 8.54 11.56 -21.33
C GLY A 129 8.38 10.37 -20.38
N HIS A 130 9.41 9.56 -20.28
CA HIS A 130 9.45 8.48 -19.31
C HIS A 130 9.38 9.01 -17.88
N PHE A 131 8.77 8.26 -16.99
CA PHE A 131 8.64 8.63 -15.58
C PHE A 131 10.01 8.74 -14.92
N ASN A 132 10.45 9.98 -14.65
CA ASN A 132 11.79 10.30 -14.17
C ASN A 132 11.78 11.23 -12.95
N PRO A 133 11.30 10.78 -11.79
CA PRO A 133 11.23 11.61 -10.59
C PRO A 133 12.60 11.91 -9.97
N ASN A 134 13.65 11.24 -10.44
CA ASN A 134 15.01 11.35 -9.91
C ASN A 134 15.97 12.17 -10.82
N ASN A 135 15.47 12.74 -11.93
CA ASN A 135 16.25 13.51 -12.91
C ASN A 135 17.53 12.76 -13.36
N LYS A 136 17.36 11.48 -13.71
CA LYS A 136 18.44 10.65 -14.24
C LYS A 136 18.42 10.63 -15.77
N GLU A 137 19.50 10.19 -16.39
CA GLU A 137 19.56 9.93 -17.81
C GLU A 137 18.79 8.65 -18.18
N HIS A 138 18.46 8.50 -19.47
CA HIS A 138 17.85 7.27 -19.99
C HIS A 138 18.81 6.10 -19.88
N GLY A 139 18.32 4.94 -19.42
CA GLY A 139 19.20 3.79 -19.22
C GLY A 139 18.53 2.43 -19.39
N LYS A 140 19.35 1.40 -19.46
CA LYS A 140 18.89 0.01 -19.52
C LYS A 140 18.27 -0.39 -18.18
N ARG A 141 17.30 -1.32 -18.18
CA ARG A 141 16.62 -1.79 -16.95
C ARG A 141 17.59 -2.21 -15.82
N MET A 142 18.73 -2.76 -16.14
CA MET A 142 19.69 -3.27 -15.14
C MET A 142 20.68 -2.22 -14.66
N THR A 143 20.72 -1.02 -15.26
CA THR A 143 21.60 0.06 -14.79
C THR A 143 21.00 0.74 -13.57
N HIS A 144 21.87 1.22 -12.68
CA HIS A 144 21.48 1.99 -11.52
C HIS A 144 20.99 3.39 -11.91
N ASP A 145 21.73 4.04 -12.82
CA ASP A 145 21.39 5.38 -13.31
C ASP A 145 20.51 5.27 -14.56
N ARG A 146 19.21 5.43 -14.35
CA ARG A 146 18.16 5.44 -15.37
C ARG A 146 16.89 6.12 -14.86
N HIS A 147 15.99 6.44 -15.77
CA HIS A 147 14.64 6.84 -15.36
C HIS A 147 13.97 5.72 -14.56
N ALA A 148 13.17 6.06 -13.57
CA ALA A 148 12.39 5.05 -12.83
C ALA A 148 11.45 4.28 -13.78
N GLY A 149 10.97 4.93 -14.83
CA GLY A 149 10.10 4.35 -15.85
C GLY A 149 10.79 3.50 -16.92
N ASP A 150 12.11 3.41 -16.97
CA ASP A 150 12.83 2.64 -17.98
C ASP A 150 12.83 1.15 -17.63
N LEU A 151 11.78 0.44 -18.01
CA LEU A 151 11.62 -1.00 -17.75
C LEU A 151 12.33 -1.86 -18.82
N GLY A 152 13.03 -1.23 -19.77
CA GLY A 152 13.84 -1.87 -20.81
C GLY A 152 13.02 -2.33 -22.01
N ASN A 153 13.42 -3.45 -22.61
CA ASN A 153 12.75 -4.03 -23.77
C ASN A 153 12.10 -5.36 -23.43
N ILE A 154 10.94 -5.59 -24.02
CA ILE A 154 10.29 -6.91 -24.09
C ILE A 154 10.49 -7.50 -25.49
N LYS A 155 10.56 -8.81 -25.60
CA LYS A 155 10.74 -9.52 -26.89
C LYS A 155 9.40 -10.15 -27.30
N SER A 156 9.00 -9.93 -28.53
CA SER A 156 7.89 -10.62 -29.17
C SER A 156 8.41 -11.70 -30.13
N LYS A 157 7.73 -12.85 -30.15
CA LYS A 157 7.93 -13.93 -31.12
C LYS A 157 6.55 -14.48 -31.50
N ASN A 158 6.29 -14.67 -32.78
CA ASN A 158 4.99 -15.12 -33.30
C ASN A 158 3.86 -14.21 -32.82
N LYS A 159 4.08 -12.89 -32.86
CA LYS A 159 3.14 -11.84 -32.40
C LYS A 159 2.76 -11.94 -30.93
N VAL A 160 3.49 -12.69 -30.09
CA VAL A 160 3.23 -12.83 -28.66
C VAL A 160 4.47 -12.41 -27.87
N SER A 161 4.26 -11.54 -26.89
CA SER A 161 5.27 -11.16 -25.90
C SER A 161 4.76 -11.52 -24.51
N LYS A 162 5.46 -12.39 -23.79
CA LYS A 162 5.12 -12.79 -22.43
C LYS A 162 6.38 -12.92 -21.57
N GLY A 163 6.27 -12.54 -20.32
CA GLY A 163 7.38 -12.67 -19.39
C GLY A 163 7.10 -12.05 -18.04
N ARG A 164 8.14 -12.11 -17.20
CA ARG A 164 8.12 -11.48 -15.88
C ARG A 164 9.53 -11.04 -15.49
N PHE A 165 9.59 -9.98 -14.69
CA PHE A 165 10.83 -9.50 -14.10
C PHE A 165 10.55 -8.73 -12.82
N TYR A 166 11.58 -8.48 -12.03
CA TYR A 166 11.53 -7.63 -10.87
C TYR A 166 12.18 -6.28 -11.16
N ASP A 167 11.59 -5.20 -10.66
CA ASP A 167 12.13 -3.85 -10.73
C ASP A 167 12.22 -3.21 -9.34
N LYS A 168 13.33 -2.54 -9.05
CA LYS A 168 13.62 -1.90 -7.76
C LYS A 168 13.42 -0.38 -7.79
N HIS A 169 13.30 0.22 -8.98
CA HIS A 169 13.21 1.67 -9.15
C HIS A 169 11.78 2.19 -9.06
N ILE A 170 10.79 1.41 -9.51
CA ILE A 170 9.38 1.75 -9.34
C ILE A 170 8.81 1.18 -8.04
N THR A 171 7.72 1.77 -7.56
CA THR A 171 6.98 1.27 -6.40
C THR A 171 5.46 1.44 -6.56
N LEU A 172 4.68 0.62 -5.87
CA LEU A 172 3.22 0.74 -5.74
C LEU A 172 2.81 1.35 -4.38
N PHE A 173 3.77 1.80 -3.58
CA PHE A 173 3.53 2.44 -2.29
C PHE A 173 3.79 3.94 -2.40
N ASN A 174 3.16 4.73 -1.53
CA ASN A 174 3.34 6.17 -1.50
C ASN A 174 4.83 6.54 -1.31
N HIS A 175 5.45 6.99 -2.38
CA HIS A 175 6.84 7.38 -2.51
C HIS A 175 7.00 8.16 -3.82
N LYS A 176 8.09 8.95 -3.99
CA LYS A 176 8.33 9.70 -5.23
C LYS A 176 8.36 8.85 -6.51
N ASN A 177 8.74 7.58 -6.40
CA ASN A 177 8.78 6.62 -7.52
C ASN A 177 7.47 5.80 -7.66
N ASN A 178 6.37 6.25 -7.06
CA ASN A 178 5.08 5.58 -7.17
C ASN A 178 4.50 5.74 -8.57
N ILE A 179 4.03 4.62 -9.15
CA ILE A 179 3.46 4.55 -10.51
C ILE A 179 1.93 4.38 -10.53
N ILE A 180 1.26 4.53 -9.37
CA ILE A 180 -0.20 4.47 -9.23
C ILE A 180 -0.75 5.64 -8.45
#